data_e52fdc2159a9a3ee34031f9903199af5
#
_entry.id   e52fdc2159a9a3ee34031f9903199af5
#
_cell.length_a   1.000
_cell.length_b   1.000
_cell.length_c   1.000
_cell.angle_alpha   90.00
_cell.angle_beta   90.00
_cell.angle_gamma   90.00
#
_symmetry.space_group_name_H-M   'P 1'
#
loop_
_entity.id
_entity.type
_entity.pdbx_description
1 polymer ?
#
loop_
_entity_poly.entity_id
_entity_poly.type
_entity_poly.pdbx_seq_one_letter_code
_entity_poly.pdbx_strand_id
1 'polypeptide(L)'
;MPKKDVKLSQNVNGNGKKKKKKNKRPISKFMTIFMIVSLALLIFQIIKLNLLPAKLIVLVSLVMVILCLIILLILHFKAKKFLPRLLAGFITLCMCVGLAYGNYFIYKTDNTFDVVTSLADSKATTTSIVVLKSSSIKKESGLKGKKIGTILDMDKKPTKRMLDDLNKDNIKYTTKDYSNLDELMEAFYSGEVDAICLNEKYRDILHETQAYFTFQTDTRIVHQNVHYTKVEKNDNPSDPVNDISKDAFTVLVSGNDSYGTLQDSNTRSDANLLLTVNPKTGTILMTSIPRDYYVELVCPDDETESTCPVGSYDKLTHSGLMGVKSTEKTIEKALGIKITYNVRINFSSVVNLVDALDGIDLDIKKGEDVDIFYVNSQPGLSVGKHHVDGETALAFARERHAYADGDNQRVRNQQKVFKAIFNRIVSPKMITNYGKFMDALAVAFDTNLSGDEISKFVKYELNNMPNWNIESYAIVAEPDYQFCYQSQSYASVVAQNDVMNEVAKKKIQAVLKGKSSTTVEDPSGYSQKPSEDNAVGNTEELQSMGAENEQSDYDYDYDQSYEDTDYYNPDDQYYQEDTYEESDYQ
;
A
#
# COMPACT_ATOMS: atom_id res chain seq x y z
N MET A 1 -98.23 64.90 18.91
CA MET A 1 -98.38 63.46 18.86
C MET A 1 -97.65 62.99 17.65
N PRO A 2 -96.52 62.32 17.76
CA PRO A 2 -95.72 61.90 16.61
C PRO A 2 -95.89 60.40 16.37
N LYS A 3 -95.91 60.01 15.09
CA LYS A 3 -95.96 58.65 14.55
C LYS A 3 -94.54 58.05 14.60
N LYS A 4 -94.45 56.78 15.00
CA LYS A 4 -93.24 55.96 14.90
C LYS A 4 -93.20 55.24 13.57
N ASP A 5 -92.18 55.46 12.76
CA ASP A 5 -91.85 54.72 11.57
C ASP A 5 -91.09 53.50 11.91
N VAL A 6 -91.56 52.32 11.48
CA VAL A 6 -90.90 51.02 11.57
C VAL A 6 -90.07 50.79 10.30
N LYS A 7 -88.71 50.71 10.40
CA LYS A 7 -87.88 50.29 9.29
C LYS A 7 -87.62 48.77 9.35
N LEU A 8 -88.06 48.08 8.31
CA LEU A 8 -87.68 46.70 8.05
C LEU A 8 -86.22 46.61 7.66
N SER A 9 -85.43 45.78 8.36
CA SER A 9 -84.12 45.43 7.97
C SER A 9 -84.10 44.18 7.06
N GLN A 10 -83.72 44.35 5.81
CA GLN A 10 -83.44 43.23 4.90
C GLN A 10 -82.19 42.51 5.25
N ASN A 11 -82.28 41.25 5.58
CA ASN A 11 -81.17 40.32 5.75
C ASN A 11 -80.56 39.98 4.37
N VAL A 12 -79.38 40.54 4.07
CA VAL A 12 -78.59 40.13 2.90
C VAL A 12 -77.71 38.95 3.31
N ASN A 13 -78.05 37.77 2.85
CA ASN A 13 -77.26 36.55 2.96
C ASN A 13 -75.92 36.70 2.15
N GLY A 14 -74.87 37.13 2.79
CA GLY A 14 -73.48 37.17 2.24
C GLY A 14 -72.87 35.79 2.28
N ASN A 15 -72.90 35.08 1.15
CA ASN A 15 -72.20 33.82 0.94
C ASN A 15 -70.71 34.07 0.87
N GLY A 16 -70.06 34.24 2.05
CA GLY A 16 -68.59 34.36 2.20
C GLY A 16 -67.91 33.02 1.96
N LYS A 17 -67.45 32.77 0.72
CA LYS A 17 -66.52 31.67 0.43
C LYS A 17 -65.30 31.83 1.32
N LYS A 18 -65.21 31.08 2.42
CA LYS A 18 -63.97 30.95 3.23
C LYS A 18 -62.87 30.43 2.31
N LYS A 19 -61.97 31.29 1.88
CA LYS A 19 -60.70 30.91 1.24
C LYS A 19 -59.97 29.99 2.21
N LYS A 20 -59.93 28.68 1.88
CA LYS A 20 -59.07 27.69 2.57
C LYS A 20 -57.65 28.21 2.52
N LYS A 21 -57.08 28.67 3.65
CA LYS A 21 -55.65 28.97 3.79
C LYS A 21 -54.89 27.70 3.37
N LYS A 22 -54.24 27.72 2.20
CA LYS A 22 -53.27 26.67 1.81
C LYS A 22 -52.19 26.61 2.87
N ASN A 23 -52.22 25.59 3.71
CA ASN A 23 -51.18 25.34 4.70
C ASN A 23 -49.86 25.20 3.94
N LYS A 24 -49.04 26.24 3.98
CA LYS A 24 -47.66 26.18 3.43
C LYS A 24 -46.87 25.20 4.30
N ARG A 25 -46.44 24.08 3.73
CA ARG A 25 -45.61 23.06 4.40
C ARG A 25 -44.17 23.16 3.89
N PRO A 26 -43.36 24.15 4.32
CA PRO A 26 -42.06 24.41 3.73
C PRO A 26 -41.07 23.25 4.02
N ILE A 27 -41.07 22.71 5.23
CA ILE A 27 -40.18 21.59 5.64
C ILE A 27 -40.47 20.33 4.84
N SER A 28 -41.76 19.93 4.69
CA SER A 28 -42.15 18.74 3.89
C SER A 28 -41.76 18.89 2.42
N LYS A 29 -41.90 20.08 1.85
CA LYS A 29 -41.44 20.36 0.48
C LYS A 29 -39.93 20.27 0.33
N PHE A 30 -39.18 20.85 1.29
CA PHE A 30 -37.74 20.78 1.29
C PHE A 30 -37.24 19.33 1.36
N MET A 31 -37.75 18.53 2.30
CA MET A 31 -37.41 17.11 2.43
C MET A 31 -37.74 16.32 1.16
N THR A 32 -38.88 16.61 0.51
CA THR A 32 -39.25 15.97 -0.76
C THR A 32 -38.25 16.30 -1.87
N ILE A 33 -37.89 17.57 -2.02
CA ILE A 33 -36.93 17.99 -3.05
C ILE A 33 -35.56 17.37 -2.77
N PHE A 34 -35.13 17.44 -1.52
CA PHE A 34 -33.84 16.84 -1.10
C PHE A 34 -33.81 15.35 -1.40
N MET A 35 -34.84 14.60 -1.07
CA MET A 35 -34.95 13.17 -1.33
C MET A 35 -34.87 12.84 -2.82
N ILE A 36 -35.58 13.61 -3.66
CA ILE A 36 -35.58 13.40 -5.12
C ILE A 36 -34.21 13.70 -5.71
N VAL A 37 -33.58 14.81 -5.31
CA VAL A 37 -32.28 15.20 -5.81
C VAL A 37 -31.20 14.21 -5.36
N SER A 38 -31.22 13.80 -4.07
CA SER A 38 -30.28 12.80 -3.55
C SER A 38 -30.44 11.44 -4.22
N LEU A 39 -31.68 11.02 -4.51
CA LEU A 39 -31.95 9.77 -5.25
C LEU A 39 -31.42 9.85 -6.69
N ALA A 40 -31.68 10.95 -7.37
CA ALA A 40 -31.23 11.14 -8.76
C ALA A 40 -29.69 11.15 -8.82
N LEU A 41 -29.04 11.83 -7.87
CA LEU A 41 -27.59 11.87 -7.74
C LEU A 41 -27.02 10.47 -7.45
N LEU A 42 -27.63 9.72 -6.52
CA LEU A 42 -27.22 8.36 -6.19
C LEU A 42 -27.29 7.44 -7.41
N ILE A 43 -28.39 7.47 -8.15
CA ILE A 43 -28.53 6.66 -9.37
C ILE A 43 -27.49 7.06 -10.42
N PHE A 44 -27.27 8.35 -10.61
CA PHE A 44 -26.24 8.85 -11.52
C PHE A 44 -24.85 8.37 -11.14
N GLN A 45 -24.49 8.47 -9.87
CA GLN A 45 -23.18 8.01 -9.36
C GLN A 45 -23.01 6.49 -9.50
N ILE A 46 -24.05 5.68 -9.19
CA ILE A 46 -24.02 4.23 -9.39
C ILE A 46 -23.78 3.86 -10.86
N ILE A 47 -24.42 4.58 -11.78
CA ILE A 47 -24.24 4.36 -13.23
C ILE A 47 -22.81 4.77 -13.66
N LYS A 48 -22.32 5.93 -13.18
CA LYS A 48 -20.97 6.44 -13.48
C LYS A 48 -19.90 5.47 -13.00
N LEU A 49 -19.99 5.04 -11.74
CA LEU A 49 -19.02 4.14 -11.12
C LEU A 49 -18.99 2.75 -11.80
N ASN A 50 -20.10 2.33 -12.40
CA ASN A 50 -20.24 1.11 -13.21
C ASN A 50 -19.67 -0.19 -12.55
N LEU A 51 -19.66 -0.26 -11.21
CA LEU A 51 -19.19 -1.44 -10.47
C LEU A 51 -20.23 -2.57 -10.42
N LEU A 52 -21.53 -2.21 -10.39
CA LEU A 52 -22.60 -3.19 -10.30
C LEU A 52 -23.03 -3.68 -11.70
N PRO A 53 -23.50 -4.93 -11.80
CA PRO A 53 -24.12 -5.44 -13.03
C PRO A 53 -25.30 -4.57 -13.47
N ALA A 54 -25.48 -4.39 -14.77
CA ALA A 54 -26.58 -3.59 -15.29
C ALA A 54 -27.97 -4.04 -14.77
N LYS A 55 -28.17 -5.35 -14.62
CA LYS A 55 -29.42 -5.90 -14.06
C LYS A 55 -29.62 -5.49 -12.59
N LEU A 56 -28.55 -5.50 -11.78
CA LEU A 56 -28.59 -5.06 -10.39
C LEU A 56 -28.76 -3.54 -10.27
N ILE A 57 -28.10 -2.75 -11.11
CA ILE A 57 -28.29 -1.30 -11.16
C ILE A 57 -29.76 -0.96 -11.42
N VAL A 58 -30.36 -1.60 -12.40
CA VAL A 58 -31.79 -1.39 -12.73
C VAL A 58 -32.68 -1.83 -11.57
N LEU A 59 -32.44 -3.01 -11.00
CA LEU A 59 -33.25 -3.54 -9.89
C LEU A 59 -33.16 -2.63 -8.64
N VAL A 60 -31.94 -2.29 -8.21
CA VAL A 60 -31.74 -1.43 -7.03
C VAL A 60 -32.34 -0.04 -7.25
N SER A 61 -32.09 0.55 -8.42
CA SER A 61 -32.69 1.85 -8.78
C SER A 61 -34.18 1.83 -8.75
N LEU A 62 -34.81 0.78 -9.33
CA LEU A 62 -36.26 0.61 -9.34
C LEU A 62 -36.83 0.47 -7.92
N VAL A 63 -36.22 -0.38 -7.09
CA VAL A 63 -36.61 -0.56 -5.68
C VAL A 63 -36.54 0.75 -4.93
N MET A 64 -35.44 1.50 -5.07
CA MET A 64 -35.24 2.79 -4.40
C MET A 64 -36.28 3.84 -4.87
N VAL A 65 -36.55 3.91 -6.16
CA VAL A 65 -37.59 4.80 -6.71
C VAL A 65 -38.95 4.43 -6.15
N ILE A 66 -39.33 3.16 -6.14
CA ILE A 66 -40.63 2.70 -5.59
C ILE A 66 -40.73 3.04 -4.10
N LEU A 67 -39.66 2.80 -3.31
CA LEU A 67 -39.62 3.10 -1.89
C LEU A 67 -39.80 4.60 -1.63
N CYS A 68 -39.09 5.44 -2.36
CA CYS A 68 -39.24 6.89 -2.30
C CYS A 68 -40.65 7.34 -2.67
N LEU A 69 -41.26 6.77 -3.72
CA LEU A 69 -42.64 7.08 -4.11
C LEU A 69 -43.62 6.71 -3.01
N ILE A 70 -43.51 5.54 -2.40
CA ILE A 70 -44.38 5.11 -1.29
C ILE A 70 -44.26 6.10 -0.12
N ILE A 71 -43.06 6.49 0.27
CA ILE A 71 -42.81 7.45 1.37
C ILE A 71 -43.42 8.80 1.04
N LEU A 72 -43.27 9.29 -0.20
CA LEU A 72 -43.87 10.55 -0.66
C LEU A 72 -45.40 10.49 -0.64
N LEU A 73 -46.00 9.39 -1.10
CA LEU A 73 -47.44 9.20 -1.07
C LEU A 73 -47.98 9.21 0.38
N ILE A 74 -47.30 8.53 1.30
CA ILE A 74 -47.69 8.52 2.72
C ILE A 74 -47.59 9.94 3.31
N LEU A 75 -46.49 10.65 3.07
CA LEU A 75 -46.25 11.99 3.60
C LEU A 75 -47.27 13.02 3.10
N HIS A 76 -47.65 12.98 1.81
CA HIS A 76 -48.49 13.99 1.18
C HIS A 76 -49.98 13.67 1.27
N PHE A 77 -50.38 12.39 1.15
CA PHE A 77 -51.77 12.01 1.03
C PHE A 77 -52.36 11.33 2.26
N LYS A 78 -51.60 10.47 2.96
CA LYS A 78 -52.11 9.68 4.10
C LYS A 78 -51.91 10.34 5.45
N ALA A 79 -50.88 11.08 5.68
CA ALA A 79 -50.50 11.67 6.97
C ALA A 79 -51.26 12.97 7.26
N LYS A 80 -52.57 12.89 7.48
CA LYS A 80 -53.44 14.06 7.77
C LYS A 80 -53.47 14.44 9.25
N LYS A 81 -53.43 13.47 10.17
CA LYS A 81 -53.37 13.68 11.64
C LYS A 81 -51.97 13.97 12.10
N PHE A 82 -51.80 14.56 13.31
CA PHE A 82 -50.50 14.96 13.86
C PHE A 82 -49.52 13.79 13.99
N LEU A 83 -49.92 12.73 14.68
CA LEU A 83 -49.05 11.58 14.95
C LEU A 83 -48.60 10.82 13.67
N PRO A 84 -49.51 10.44 12.74
CA PRO A 84 -49.11 9.84 11.46
C PRO A 84 -48.20 10.76 10.61
N ARG A 85 -48.33 12.09 10.75
CA ARG A 85 -47.49 13.06 10.03
C ARG A 85 -46.08 13.10 10.62
N LEU A 86 -45.98 13.05 11.94
CA LEU A 86 -44.66 13.01 12.63
C LEU A 86 -43.91 11.74 12.26
N LEU A 87 -44.61 10.59 12.29
CA LEU A 87 -44.01 9.29 11.88
C LEU A 87 -43.57 9.31 10.40
N ALA A 88 -44.42 9.80 9.49
CA ALA A 88 -44.05 9.89 8.07
C ALA A 88 -42.88 10.85 7.84
N GLY A 89 -42.82 11.97 8.60
CA GLY A 89 -41.69 12.88 8.57
C GLY A 89 -40.43 12.23 9.05
N PHE A 90 -40.48 11.45 10.12
CA PHE A 90 -39.33 10.69 10.64
C PHE A 90 -38.82 9.66 9.64
N ILE A 91 -39.72 8.87 9.03
CA ILE A 91 -39.35 7.89 7.99
C ILE A 91 -38.71 8.60 6.78
N THR A 92 -39.23 9.75 6.38
CA THR A 92 -38.66 10.53 5.28
C THR A 92 -37.25 11.05 5.65
N LEU A 93 -37.05 11.48 6.90
CA LEU A 93 -35.74 11.90 7.41
C LEU A 93 -34.73 10.74 7.36
N CYS A 94 -35.10 9.57 7.87
CA CYS A 94 -34.28 8.38 7.82
C CYS A 94 -33.90 8.02 6.36
N MET A 95 -34.85 8.12 5.44
CA MET A 95 -34.57 7.89 4.01
C MET A 95 -33.62 8.95 3.42
N CYS A 96 -33.79 10.21 3.76
CA CYS A 96 -32.87 11.27 3.34
C CYS A 96 -31.43 11.05 3.88
N VAL A 97 -31.31 10.64 5.13
CA VAL A 97 -30.00 10.30 5.72
C VAL A 97 -29.39 9.10 5.01
N GLY A 98 -30.17 8.05 4.76
CA GLY A 98 -29.71 6.87 4.03
C GLY A 98 -29.25 7.18 2.60
N LEU A 99 -29.98 8.03 1.88
CA LEU A 99 -29.59 8.48 0.53
C LEU A 99 -28.33 9.35 0.57
N ALA A 100 -28.20 10.25 1.56
CA ALA A 100 -27.01 11.07 1.71
C ALA A 100 -25.79 10.20 2.02
N TYR A 101 -25.93 9.21 2.91
CA TYR A 101 -24.88 8.24 3.22
C TYR A 101 -24.50 7.39 2.01
N GLY A 102 -25.47 6.93 1.24
CA GLY A 102 -25.23 6.19 0.00
C GLY A 102 -24.44 7.00 -1.04
N ASN A 103 -24.80 8.29 -1.23
CA ASN A 103 -24.06 9.20 -2.10
C ASN A 103 -22.61 9.40 -1.63
N TYR A 104 -22.41 9.61 -0.32
CA TYR A 104 -21.07 9.73 0.26
C TYR A 104 -20.24 8.47 0.05
N PHE A 105 -20.85 7.32 0.24
CA PHE A 105 -20.21 6.01 0.09
C PHE A 105 -19.69 5.78 -1.35
N ILE A 106 -20.55 6.08 -2.36
CA ILE A 106 -20.16 5.92 -3.76
C ILE A 106 -19.13 6.96 -4.19
N TYR A 107 -19.26 8.22 -3.73
CA TYR A 107 -18.26 9.25 -3.96
C TYR A 107 -16.88 8.83 -3.41
N LYS A 108 -16.85 8.29 -2.20
CA LYS A 108 -15.63 7.81 -1.58
C LYS A 108 -15.00 6.66 -2.37
N THR A 109 -15.81 5.73 -2.86
CA THR A 109 -15.35 4.63 -3.73
C THR A 109 -14.72 5.17 -5.02
N ASP A 110 -15.41 6.05 -5.74
CA ASP A 110 -14.95 6.67 -6.99
C ASP A 110 -13.58 7.37 -6.77
N ASN A 111 -13.50 8.20 -5.72
CA ASN A 111 -12.27 8.91 -5.37
C ASN A 111 -11.12 7.97 -5.00
N THR A 112 -11.38 6.87 -4.28
CA THR A 112 -10.35 5.89 -3.94
C THR A 112 -9.79 5.22 -5.18
N PHE A 113 -10.64 4.82 -6.12
CA PHE A 113 -10.16 4.26 -7.39
C PHE A 113 -9.33 5.26 -8.18
N ASP A 114 -9.75 6.52 -8.24
CA ASP A 114 -8.97 7.58 -8.90
C ASP A 114 -7.60 7.77 -8.23
N VAL A 115 -7.53 7.75 -6.89
CA VAL A 115 -6.28 7.87 -6.13
C VAL A 115 -5.39 6.66 -6.38
N VAL A 116 -5.87 5.44 -6.19
CA VAL A 116 -5.11 4.19 -6.39
C VAL A 116 -4.50 4.10 -7.80
N THR A 117 -5.24 4.58 -8.80
CA THR A 117 -4.78 4.54 -10.19
C THR A 117 -3.94 5.76 -10.62
N SER A 118 -3.93 6.84 -9.81
CA SER A 118 -3.15 8.06 -10.07
C SER A 118 -1.92 8.20 -9.17
N LEU A 119 -1.71 7.29 -8.22
CA LEU A 119 -0.74 7.40 -7.12
C LEU A 119 0.73 7.43 -7.53
N ALA A 120 1.06 7.34 -8.79
CA ALA A 120 2.45 7.40 -9.24
C ALA A 120 2.79 8.69 -10.01
N ASP A 121 2.20 9.83 -9.67
CA ASP A 121 2.48 11.08 -10.41
C ASP A 121 3.84 11.70 -10.11
N SER A 122 4.54 11.27 -9.04
CA SER A 122 5.89 11.74 -8.75
C SER A 122 6.69 10.74 -7.90
N LYS A 123 7.96 10.59 -8.25
CA LYS A 123 8.94 9.76 -7.54
C LYS A 123 9.92 10.69 -6.84
N ALA A 124 10.07 10.54 -5.54
CA ALA A 124 11.08 11.24 -4.79
C ALA A 124 12.45 10.54 -4.89
N THR A 125 13.51 11.28 -5.06
CA THR A 125 14.89 10.81 -4.93
C THR A 125 15.59 11.68 -3.90
N THR A 126 15.94 11.10 -2.77
CA THR A 126 16.60 11.80 -1.67
C THR A 126 18.11 11.60 -1.76
N THR A 127 18.86 12.69 -1.78
CA THR A 127 20.31 12.70 -1.76
C THR A 127 20.79 13.54 -0.61
N SER A 128 21.77 13.05 0.15
CA SER A 128 22.28 13.71 1.34
C SER A 128 23.78 13.97 1.25
N ILE A 129 24.22 15.07 1.87
CA ILE A 129 25.64 15.27 2.21
C ILE A 129 25.81 14.76 3.64
N VAL A 130 26.62 13.72 3.76
CA VAL A 130 26.84 13.00 5.01
C VAL A 130 28.26 13.24 5.51
N VAL A 131 28.43 13.43 6.81
CA VAL A 131 29.72 13.61 7.50
C VAL A 131 29.78 12.69 8.71
N LEU A 132 30.99 12.35 9.16
CA LEU A 132 31.15 11.62 10.43
C LEU A 132 30.67 12.49 11.61
N LYS A 133 30.04 11.89 12.62
CA LYS A 133 29.66 12.60 13.86
C LYS A 133 30.85 13.24 14.56
N SER A 134 32.04 12.66 14.44
CA SER A 134 33.31 13.21 14.93
C SER A 134 33.77 14.48 14.20
N SER A 135 33.26 14.74 12.99
CA SER A 135 33.62 15.91 12.19
C SER A 135 33.12 17.21 12.84
N SER A 136 33.91 18.28 12.66
CA SER A 136 33.55 19.65 13.06
C SER A 136 32.40 20.24 12.20
N ILE A 137 32.06 19.60 11.07
CA ILE A 137 31.03 20.05 10.17
C ILE A 137 29.67 19.67 10.76
N LYS A 138 28.88 20.66 11.19
CA LYS A 138 27.56 20.45 11.83
C LYS A 138 26.39 20.90 10.96
N LYS A 139 26.67 21.63 9.90
CA LYS A 139 25.68 22.18 8.97
C LYS A 139 26.35 22.48 7.64
N GLU A 140 25.57 22.69 6.63
CA GLU A 140 25.93 22.93 5.23
C GLU A 140 27.05 23.98 5.05
N SER A 141 26.97 25.13 5.74
CA SER A 141 27.99 26.18 5.66
C SER A 141 29.40 25.71 6.07
N GLY A 142 29.51 24.60 6.83
CA GLY A 142 30.77 23.97 7.21
C GLY A 142 31.45 23.21 6.07
N LEU A 143 30.78 23.00 4.95
CA LEU A 143 31.33 22.33 3.77
C LEU A 143 32.26 23.24 2.96
N LYS A 144 32.34 24.54 3.28
CA LYS A 144 33.20 25.47 2.57
C LYS A 144 34.67 25.07 2.63
N GLY A 145 35.28 24.89 1.44
CA GLY A 145 36.67 24.48 1.30
C GLY A 145 36.92 22.99 1.57
N LYS A 146 35.89 22.20 1.74
CA LYS A 146 35.93 20.78 2.04
C LYS A 146 35.92 19.93 0.78
N LYS A 147 36.37 18.66 0.92
CA LYS A 147 36.38 17.68 -0.14
C LYS A 147 35.16 16.74 0.03
N ILE A 148 34.33 16.63 -1.00
CA ILE A 148 33.15 15.76 -1.03
C ILE A 148 33.43 14.57 -1.96
N GLY A 149 33.30 13.36 -1.43
CA GLY A 149 33.33 12.11 -2.21
C GLY A 149 32.04 11.90 -3.00
N THR A 150 32.13 11.40 -4.22
CA THR A 150 30.99 11.11 -5.10
C THR A 150 31.16 9.76 -5.79
N ILE A 151 30.07 9.19 -6.33
CA ILE A 151 30.05 7.97 -7.16
C ILE A 151 29.25 8.25 -8.45
N LEU A 152 29.81 9.09 -9.31
CA LEU A 152 29.11 9.57 -10.50
C LEU A 152 28.73 8.47 -11.50
N ASP A 153 29.51 7.39 -11.56
CA ASP A 153 29.18 6.27 -12.47
C ASP A 153 27.91 5.54 -12.05
N MET A 154 27.62 5.48 -10.74
CA MET A 154 26.43 4.81 -10.20
C MET A 154 25.24 5.76 -10.01
N ASP A 155 25.48 7.05 -9.70
CA ASP A 155 24.44 8.01 -9.29
C ASP A 155 24.63 9.41 -9.88
N LYS A 156 24.89 9.50 -11.18
CA LYS A 156 25.25 10.76 -11.86
C LYS A 156 24.23 11.88 -11.67
N LYS A 157 22.94 11.59 -11.87
CA LYS A 157 21.89 12.62 -11.85
C LYS A 157 21.58 13.11 -10.44
N PRO A 158 21.32 12.23 -9.45
CA PRO A 158 21.12 12.64 -8.07
C PRO A 158 22.29 13.44 -7.52
N THR A 159 23.52 12.94 -7.70
CA THR A 159 24.75 13.61 -7.28
C THR A 159 24.88 14.99 -7.88
N LYS A 160 24.67 15.12 -9.20
CA LYS A 160 24.74 16.41 -9.87
C LYS A 160 23.72 17.41 -9.33
N ARG A 161 22.46 17.00 -9.09
CA ARG A 161 21.42 17.88 -8.51
C ARG A 161 21.84 18.38 -7.13
N MET A 162 22.35 17.49 -6.28
CA MET A 162 22.86 17.87 -4.96
C MET A 162 24.01 18.88 -5.05
N LEU A 163 24.96 18.65 -5.93
CA LEU A 163 26.09 19.57 -6.14
C LEU A 163 25.63 20.92 -6.72
N ASP A 164 24.67 20.92 -7.61
CA ASP A 164 24.07 22.15 -8.16
C ASP A 164 23.31 22.92 -7.09
N ASP A 165 22.71 22.24 -6.12
CA ASP A 165 22.01 22.87 -4.98
C ASP A 165 23.01 23.56 -4.05
N LEU A 166 24.05 22.88 -3.62
CA LEU A 166 25.14 23.49 -2.85
C LEU A 166 25.78 24.69 -3.56
N ASN A 167 25.87 24.66 -4.89
CA ASN A 167 26.40 25.78 -5.69
C ASN A 167 25.46 27.01 -5.66
N LYS A 168 24.13 26.83 -5.59
CA LYS A 168 23.17 27.93 -5.45
C LYS A 168 23.37 28.69 -4.15
N ASP A 169 23.76 27.99 -3.09
CA ASP A 169 24.03 28.57 -1.77
C ASP A 169 25.47 29.13 -1.65
N ASN A 170 26.17 29.23 -2.78
CA ASN A 170 27.54 29.77 -2.89
C ASN A 170 28.58 29.03 -2.01
N ILE A 171 28.38 27.74 -1.75
CA ILE A 171 29.31 26.92 -1.01
C ILE A 171 30.39 26.43 -1.95
N LYS A 172 31.63 26.84 -1.72
CA LYS A 172 32.79 26.39 -2.50
C LYS A 172 33.38 25.14 -1.85
N TYR A 173 33.40 24.06 -2.58
CA TYR A 173 33.96 22.74 -2.20
C TYR A 173 34.79 22.17 -3.36
N THR A 174 35.44 21.04 -3.15
CA THR A 174 36.04 20.20 -4.19
C THR A 174 35.39 18.82 -4.17
N THR A 175 35.35 18.14 -5.29
CA THR A 175 34.85 16.77 -5.38
C THR A 175 35.96 15.80 -5.73
N LYS A 176 35.84 14.57 -5.23
CA LYS A 176 36.61 13.41 -5.71
C LYS A 176 35.63 12.29 -6.00
N ASP A 177 35.72 11.77 -7.20
CA ASP A 177 34.86 10.70 -7.66
C ASP A 177 35.51 9.34 -7.44
N TYR A 178 34.66 8.34 -7.07
CA TYR A 178 35.06 6.96 -6.82
C TYR A 178 34.24 6.04 -7.70
N SER A 179 34.79 4.85 -8.00
CA SER A 179 34.18 3.94 -8.96
C SER A 179 32.99 3.18 -8.40
N ASN A 180 32.96 3.00 -7.07
CA ASN A 180 31.93 2.23 -6.38
C ASN A 180 31.72 2.73 -4.94
N LEU A 181 30.71 2.16 -4.27
CA LEU A 181 30.32 2.55 -2.92
C LEU A 181 31.41 2.19 -1.90
N ASP A 182 32.07 1.05 -2.05
CA ASP A 182 33.09 0.58 -1.11
C ASP A 182 34.32 1.50 -1.10
N GLU A 183 34.87 1.85 -2.26
CA GLU A 183 35.97 2.84 -2.37
C GLU A 183 35.57 4.21 -1.78
N LEU A 184 34.33 4.64 -1.99
CA LEU A 184 33.81 5.90 -1.41
C LEU A 184 33.79 5.82 0.10
N MET A 185 33.37 4.70 0.69
CA MET A 185 33.28 4.50 2.13
C MET A 185 34.67 4.37 2.77
N GLU A 186 35.60 3.65 2.15
CA GLU A 186 37.00 3.60 2.61
C GLU A 186 37.61 5.00 2.67
N ALA A 187 37.44 5.79 1.61
CA ALA A 187 37.93 7.16 1.56
C ALA A 187 37.26 8.07 2.62
N PHE A 188 36.01 7.83 2.93
CA PHE A 188 35.26 8.57 3.94
C PHE A 188 35.70 8.25 5.36
N TYR A 189 35.84 6.98 5.72
CA TYR A 189 36.29 6.56 7.05
C TYR A 189 37.78 6.79 7.28
N SER A 190 38.61 6.73 6.23
CA SER A 190 40.01 7.10 6.32
C SER A 190 40.26 8.61 6.41
N GLY A 191 39.24 9.43 6.17
CA GLY A 191 39.34 10.90 6.18
C GLY A 191 39.99 11.49 4.93
N GLU A 192 40.09 10.73 3.85
CA GLU A 192 40.55 11.23 2.55
C GLU A 192 39.56 12.27 1.97
N VAL A 193 38.29 12.12 2.26
CA VAL A 193 37.22 13.09 2.00
C VAL A 193 36.57 13.54 3.31
N ASP A 194 36.16 14.81 3.39
CA ASP A 194 35.53 15.39 4.58
C ASP A 194 34.02 15.06 4.69
N ALA A 195 33.38 14.78 3.55
CA ALA A 195 31.97 14.47 3.41
C ALA A 195 31.75 13.57 2.20
N ILE A 196 30.60 12.90 2.14
CA ILE A 196 30.17 12.15 0.97
C ILE A 196 28.82 12.67 0.48
N CYS A 197 28.60 12.60 -0.84
CA CYS A 197 27.29 12.79 -1.46
C CYS A 197 26.68 11.40 -1.67
N LEU A 198 25.68 11.06 -0.87
CA LEU A 198 25.06 9.75 -0.82
C LEU A 198 23.60 9.84 -1.27
N ASN A 199 23.21 9.02 -2.21
CA ASN A 199 21.79 8.74 -2.46
C ASN A 199 21.30 7.85 -1.32
N GLU A 200 20.20 8.25 -0.65
CA GLU A 200 19.70 7.56 0.55
C GLU A 200 19.28 6.10 0.29
N LYS A 201 19.03 5.72 -0.95
CA LYS A 201 18.81 4.30 -1.32
C LYS A 201 19.97 3.36 -0.93
N TYR A 202 21.18 3.88 -0.78
CA TYR A 202 22.35 3.09 -0.39
C TYR A 202 22.57 3.00 1.11
N ARG A 203 21.85 3.78 1.91
CA ARG A 203 22.04 3.81 3.38
C ARG A 203 21.81 2.44 4.01
N ASP A 204 20.76 1.75 3.59
CA ASP A 204 20.44 0.42 4.10
C ASP A 204 21.44 -0.65 3.62
N ILE A 205 21.95 -0.51 2.40
CA ILE A 205 23.01 -1.39 1.88
C ILE A 205 24.30 -1.26 2.74
N LEU A 206 24.68 -0.03 3.08
CA LEU A 206 25.81 0.22 3.95
C LEU A 206 25.62 -0.39 5.34
N HIS A 207 24.41 -0.31 5.86
CA HIS A 207 24.05 -0.89 7.13
C HIS A 207 24.10 -2.44 7.13
N GLU A 208 23.81 -3.10 6.03
CA GLU A 208 23.94 -4.56 5.86
C GLU A 208 25.39 -5.01 5.63
N THR A 209 26.27 -4.09 5.22
CA THR A 209 27.67 -4.42 4.98
C THR A 209 28.42 -4.43 6.29
N GLN A 210 29.00 -5.57 6.69
CA GLN A 210 29.69 -5.76 7.97
C GLN A 210 30.74 -4.65 8.29
N ALA A 211 31.41 -4.16 7.26
CA ALA A 211 32.41 -3.10 7.42
C ALA A 211 31.79 -1.73 7.80
N TYR A 212 30.52 -1.51 7.52
CA TYR A 212 29.84 -0.20 7.62
C TYR A 212 28.55 -0.24 8.43
N PHE A 213 28.30 -1.30 9.19
CA PHE A 213 27.05 -1.49 9.95
C PHE A 213 26.77 -0.35 10.95
N THR A 214 27.80 0.36 11.42
CA THR A 214 27.68 1.53 12.29
C THR A 214 27.45 2.84 11.53
N PHE A 215 27.30 2.80 10.21
CA PHE A 215 27.20 4.01 9.39
C PHE A 215 26.12 4.99 9.88
N GLN A 216 24.96 4.51 10.27
CA GLN A 216 23.88 5.36 10.80
C GLN A 216 24.24 6.00 12.12
N THR A 217 24.90 5.25 13.03
CA THR A 217 25.31 5.77 14.34
C THR A 217 26.54 6.67 14.28
N ASP A 218 27.41 6.48 13.30
CA ASP A 218 28.68 7.21 13.16
C ASP A 218 28.59 8.47 12.33
N THR A 219 27.47 8.67 11.62
CA THR A 219 27.31 9.76 10.66
C THR A 219 26.18 10.69 11.01
N ARG A 220 26.14 11.86 10.38
CA ARG A 220 25.02 12.80 10.37
C ARG A 220 24.87 13.42 9.00
N ILE A 221 23.62 13.73 8.65
CA ILE A 221 23.28 14.52 7.48
C ILE A 221 23.50 15.99 7.81
N VAL A 222 24.16 16.74 6.92
CA VAL A 222 24.39 18.19 7.05
C VAL A 222 23.67 19.01 5.97
N HIS A 223 23.27 18.37 4.89
CA HIS A 223 22.41 18.92 3.85
C HIS A 223 21.67 17.79 3.17
N GLN A 224 20.41 18.00 2.80
CA GLN A 224 19.57 17.02 2.12
C GLN A 224 18.77 17.69 1.01
N ASN A 225 18.69 17.04 -0.13
CA ASN A 225 17.89 17.48 -1.27
C ASN A 225 16.92 16.36 -1.65
N VAL A 226 15.63 16.67 -1.65
CA VAL A 226 14.59 15.78 -2.14
C VAL A 226 14.13 16.28 -3.51
N HIS A 227 14.32 15.46 -4.52
CA HIS A 227 13.93 15.78 -5.88
C HIS A 227 12.75 14.93 -6.31
N TYR A 228 11.66 15.59 -6.67
CA TYR A 228 10.46 14.94 -7.20
C TYR A 228 10.55 14.90 -8.74
N THR A 229 10.59 13.70 -9.29
CA THR A 229 10.49 13.47 -10.72
C THR A 229 9.05 13.10 -11.05
N LYS A 230 8.40 13.85 -11.94
CA LYS A 230 7.07 13.46 -12.41
C LYS A 230 7.19 12.13 -13.15
N VAL A 231 6.50 11.12 -12.67
CA VAL A 231 6.44 9.82 -13.32
C VAL A 231 5.50 9.97 -14.52
N GLU A 232 6.00 9.78 -15.72
CA GLU A 232 5.13 9.66 -16.88
C GLU A 232 4.38 8.32 -16.80
N LYS A 233 3.14 8.29 -17.23
CA LYS A 233 2.27 7.11 -17.18
C LYS A 233 2.88 5.85 -17.85
N ASN A 234 3.99 6.00 -18.55
CA ASN A 234 4.73 4.93 -19.23
C ASN A 234 5.88 4.31 -18.40
N ASP A 235 6.22 4.86 -17.23
CA ASP A 235 7.38 4.38 -16.45
C ASP A 235 7.12 3.00 -15.82
N ASN A 236 5.85 2.63 -15.62
CA ASN A 236 5.44 1.32 -15.15
C ASN A 236 4.32 0.74 -16.04
N PRO A 237 4.58 0.45 -17.33
CA PRO A 237 3.55 -0.08 -18.21
C PRO A 237 3.17 -1.51 -17.82
N SER A 238 1.87 -1.79 -17.81
CA SER A 238 1.35 -3.16 -17.75
C SER A 238 1.40 -3.83 -19.13
N ASP A 239 1.35 -5.18 -19.14
CA ASP A 239 1.10 -6.00 -20.34
C ASP A 239 -0.31 -6.60 -20.22
N PRO A 240 -1.37 -5.81 -20.38
CA PRO A 240 -2.71 -6.13 -19.92
C PRO A 240 -3.33 -7.28 -20.70
N VAL A 241 -4.10 -8.12 -20.00
CA VAL A 241 -4.96 -9.12 -20.64
C VAL A 241 -6.17 -8.44 -21.29
N ASN A 242 -6.79 -9.10 -22.27
CA ASN A 242 -7.96 -8.53 -22.96
C ASN A 242 -9.15 -8.30 -22.01
N ASP A 243 -9.39 -9.23 -21.09
CA ASP A 243 -10.48 -9.15 -20.12
C ASP A 243 -10.07 -9.77 -18.79
N ILE A 244 -9.69 -8.93 -17.84
CA ILE A 244 -9.22 -9.34 -16.49
C ILE A 244 -10.27 -10.15 -15.71
N SER A 245 -11.56 -10.08 -16.09
CA SER A 245 -12.64 -10.88 -15.50
C SER A 245 -12.75 -12.29 -16.07
N LYS A 246 -12.01 -12.58 -17.13
CA LYS A 246 -12.08 -13.88 -17.85
C LYS A 246 -10.71 -14.50 -18.09
N ASP A 247 -9.72 -13.68 -18.42
CA ASP A 247 -8.41 -14.17 -18.79
C ASP A 247 -7.56 -14.33 -17.55
N ALA A 248 -6.77 -15.39 -17.50
CA ALA A 248 -5.86 -15.62 -16.39
C ALA A 248 -4.64 -14.70 -16.51
N PHE A 249 -4.13 -14.21 -15.37
CA PHE A 249 -3.03 -13.27 -15.29
C PHE A 249 -2.15 -13.52 -14.05
N THR A 250 -0.96 -12.90 -14.04
CA THR A 250 -0.05 -12.96 -12.89
C THR A 250 0.23 -11.54 -12.41
N VAL A 251 0.15 -11.32 -11.11
CA VAL A 251 0.44 -10.05 -10.43
C VAL A 251 1.65 -10.25 -9.52
N LEU A 252 2.65 -9.39 -9.63
CA LEU A 252 3.71 -9.27 -8.63
C LEU A 252 3.22 -8.37 -7.49
N VAL A 253 3.18 -8.88 -6.27
CA VAL A 253 3.06 -8.07 -5.06
C VAL A 253 4.46 -7.91 -4.48
N SER A 254 4.99 -6.68 -4.55
CA SER A 254 6.30 -6.30 -4.04
C SER A 254 6.12 -5.51 -2.76
N GLY A 255 6.58 -6.07 -1.63
CA GLY A 255 6.56 -5.42 -0.33
C GLY A 255 7.91 -4.78 -0.02
N ASN A 256 7.92 -3.55 0.47
CA ASN A 256 9.13 -2.89 0.95
C ASN A 256 9.09 -2.66 2.46
N ASP A 257 10.25 -2.48 3.07
CA ASP A 257 10.45 -2.32 4.51
C ASP A 257 10.32 -0.87 5.00
N SER A 258 9.85 0.04 4.15
CA SER A 258 9.69 1.44 4.53
C SER A 258 8.40 1.70 5.31
N TYR A 259 8.49 2.64 6.25
CA TYR A 259 7.34 3.29 6.86
C TYR A 259 7.08 4.63 6.16
N GLY A 260 5.83 5.08 6.17
CA GLY A 260 5.44 6.34 5.53
C GLY A 260 4.73 6.17 4.19
N THR A 261 4.93 7.10 3.27
CA THR A 261 4.26 7.08 1.96
C THR A 261 5.00 6.25 0.93
N LEU A 262 4.28 5.51 0.09
CA LEU A 262 4.86 4.73 -1.02
C LEU A 262 5.54 5.60 -2.09
N GLN A 263 5.35 6.91 -2.04
CA GLN A 263 5.98 7.86 -2.96
C GLN A 263 7.46 8.11 -2.64
N ASP A 264 7.88 7.78 -1.42
CA ASP A 264 9.26 7.96 -0.98
C ASP A 264 10.13 6.82 -1.52
N SER A 265 10.79 7.09 -2.64
CA SER A 265 11.93 6.39 -3.23
C SER A 265 11.75 4.92 -3.67
N ASN A 266 12.61 4.50 -4.57
CA ASN A 266 12.90 3.10 -4.85
C ASN A 266 13.57 2.50 -3.62
N THR A 267 12.88 1.61 -2.95
CA THR A 267 13.34 0.88 -1.78
C THR A 267 13.45 -0.61 -2.10
N ARG A 268 14.10 -1.37 -1.25
CA ARG A 268 14.26 -2.81 -1.41
C ARG A 268 12.91 -3.51 -1.54
N SER A 269 12.87 -4.60 -2.32
CA SER A 269 11.70 -5.47 -2.44
C SER A 269 11.83 -6.66 -1.49
N ASP A 270 11.45 -6.48 -0.23
CA ASP A 270 11.65 -7.46 0.84
C ASP A 270 10.61 -8.56 0.92
N ALA A 271 9.50 -8.39 0.23
CA ALA A 271 8.52 -9.45 0.01
C ALA A 271 8.20 -9.54 -1.48
N ASN A 272 8.39 -10.72 -2.07
CA ASN A 272 8.14 -10.98 -3.47
C ASN A 272 7.13 -12.10 -3.61
N LEU A 273 5.86 -11.76 -3.84
CA LEU A 273 4.76 -12.69 -3.96
C LEU A 273 4.11 -12.58 -5.34
N LEU A 274 4.13 -13.67 -6.10
CA LEU A 274 3.39 -13.76 -7.36
C LEU A 274 1.98 -14.32 -7.09
N LEU A 275 0.97 -13.62 -7.52
CA LEU A 275 -0.42 -14.06 -7.52
C LEU A 275 -0.81 -14.44 -8.95
N THR A 276 -0.92 -15.74 -9.23
CA THR A 276 -1.46 -16.20 -10.51
C THR A 276 -2.96 -16.46 -10.35
N VAL A 277 -3.76 -15.64 -11.00
CA VAL A 277 -5.21 -15.61 -10.87
C VAL A 277 -5.87 -16.16 -12.12
N ASN A 278 -6.77 -17.13 -11.95
CA ASN A 278 -7.63 -17.60 -13.03
C ASN A 278 -9.11 -17.43 -12.66
N PRO A 279 -9.77 -16.39 -13.18
CA PRO A 279 -11.17 -16.12 -12.86
C PRO A 279 -12.11 -17.23 -13.33
N LYS A 280 -11.80 -17.92 -14.43
CA LYS A 280 -12.67 -18.99 -14.97
C LYS A 280 -12.75 -20.20 -14.05
N THR A 281 -11.66 -20.51 -13.34
CA THR A 281 -11.61 -21.67 -12.44
C THR A 281 -11.78 -21.28 -10.97
N GLY A 282 -11.78 -19.97 -10.66
CA GLY A 282 -11.76 -19.48 -9.29
C GLY A 282 -10.50 -19.91 -8.53
N THR A 283 -9.34 -19.95 -9.19
CA THR A 283 -8.07 -20.40 -8.60
C THR A 283 -7.10 -19.22 -8.48
N ILE A 284 -6.48 -19.10 -7.31
CA ILE A 284 -5.35 -18.19 -7.05
C ILE A 284 -4.18 -19.03 -6.57
N LEU A 285 -3.06 -19.00 -7.29
CA LEU A 285 -1.79 -19.56 -6.82
C LEU A 285 -0.92 -18.44 -6.28
N MET A 286 -0.52 -18.56 -5.02
CA MET A 286 0.50 -17.73 -4.39
C MET A 286 1.86 -18.39 -4.56
N THR A 287 2.81 -17.72 -5.21
CA THR A 287 4.19 -18.20 -5.36
C THR A 287 5.12 -17.17 -4.75
N SER A 288 5.77 -17.51 -3.64
CA SER A 288 6.74 -16.64 -2.98
C SER A 288 8.15 -16.90 -3.45
N ILE A 289 8.94 -15.83 -3.55
CA ILE A 289 10.35 -15.87 -3.94
C ILE A 289 11.15 -15.21 -2.79
N PRO A 290 12.21 -15.86 -2.28
CA PRO A 290 13.02 -15.29 -1.21
C PRO A 290 13.61 -13.92 -1.61
N ARG A 291 13.69 -12.97 -0.67
CA ARG A 291 14.26 -11.64 -0.94
C ARG A 291 15.75 -11.70 -1.29
N ASP A 292 16.47 -12.63 -0.63
CA ASP A 292 17.91 -12.81 -0.80
C ASP A 292 18.25 -13.77 -1.95
N TYR A 293 17.26 -14.11 -2.80
CA TYR A 293 17.46 -14.99 -3.96
C TYR A 293 18.47 -14.38 -4.92
N TYR A 294 19.59 -15.10 -5.17
CA TYR A 294 20.69 -14.61 -5.97
C TYR A 294 20.38 -14.72 -7.47
N VAL A 295 20.12 -13.60 -8.10
CA VAL A 295 19.59 -13.52 -9.47
C VAL A 295 20.34 -12.47 -10.30
N GLU A 296 20.36 -12.67 -11.61
CA GLU A 296 20.84 -11.63 -12.52
C GLU A 296 19.81 -10.51 -12.62
N LEU A 297 20.20 -9.31 -12.18
CA LEU A 297 19.34 -8.13 -12.21
C LEU A 297 19.01 -7.72 -13.65
N VAL A 298 17.79 -7.22 -13.84
CA VAL A 298 17.36 -6.54 -15.08
C VAL A 298 17.04 -5.11 -14.74
N CYS A 299 17.92 -4.21 -15.15
CA CYS A 299 17.74 -2.78 -14.92
C CYS A 299 16.91 -2.13 -16.04
N PRO A 300 16.23 -1.01 -15.77
CA PRO A 300 15.52 -0.25 -16.79
C PRO A 300 16.50 0.24 -17.88
N ASP A 301 16.05 0.22 -19.13
CA ASP A 301 16.80 0.75 -20.28
C ASP A 301 16.80 2.28 -20.33
N ASP A 302 16.10 2.94 -19.40
CA ASP A 302 16.01 4.39 -19.40
C ASP A 302 17.30 5.02 -18.83
N GLU A 303 17.78 6.04 -19.49
CA GLU A 303 18.97 6.81 -19.12
C GLU A 303 18.84 7.52 -17.75
N THR A 304 17.78 7.19 -16.98
CA THR A 304 17.34 8.12 -15.98
C THR A 304 17.99 7.99 -14.63
N GLU A 305 18.25 6.81 -14.04
CA GLU A 305 18.78 6.85 -12.66
C GLU A 305 19.66 5.70 -12.19
N SER A 306 19.54 4.48 -12.73
CA SER A 306 20.39 3.36 -12.32
C SER A 306 20.48 2.33 -13.43
N THR A 307 21.66 2.22 -14.03
CA THR A 307 21.93 1.15 -14.99
C THR A 307 22.71 0.05 -14.30
N CYS A 308 22.42 -1.20 -14.62
CA CYS A 308 23.30 -2.31 -14.28
C CYS A 308 23.76 -3.00 -15.57
N PRO A 309 25.03 -3.36 -15.69
CA PRO A 309 25.51 -4.15 -16.81
C PRO A 309 24.82 -5.51 -16.88
N VAL A 310 24.72 -6.08 -18.08
CA VAL A 310 24.33 -7.48 -18.24
C VAL A 310 25.31 -8.36 -17.47
N GLY A 311 24.79 -9.33 -16.69
CA GLY A 311 25.61 -10.19 -15.82
C GLY A 311 25.81 -9.64 -14.40
N SER A 312 25.13 -8.55 -14.01
CA SER A 312 25.11 -8.05 -12.64
C SER A 312 24.22 -8.95 -11.77
N TYR A 313 24.83 -9.83 -10.99
CA TYR A 313 24.13 -10.69 -10.05
C TYR A 313 24.03 -10.04 -8.68
N ASP A 314 22.88 -10.20 -8.02
CA ASP A 314 22.61 -9.65 -6.71
C ASP A 314 21.44 -10.35 -6.01
N LYS A 315 21.16 -9.98 -4.76
CA LYS A 315 19.92 -10.33 -4.07
C LYS A 315 18.71 -9.74 -4.82
N LEU A 316 17.65 -10.50 -4.97
CA LEU A 316 16.41 -10.04 -5.60
C LEU A 316 15.88 -8.76 -4.96
N THR A 317 16.02 -8.61 -3.63
CA THR A 317 15.55 -7.41 -2.92
C THR A 317 16.15 -6.12 -3.47
N HIS A 318 17.41 -6.14 -3.92
CA HIS A 318 18.09 -4.98 -4.47
C HIS A 318 17.55 -4.53 -5.83
N SER A 319 16.81 -5.38 -6.55
CA SER A 319 16.11 -4.97 -7.77
C SER A 319 15.08 -3.86 -7.51
N GLY A 320 14.49 -3.82 -6.30
CA GLY A 320 13.56 -2.78 -5.88
C GLY A 320 14.16 -1.38 -5.83
N LEU A 321 15.48 -1.26 -5.61
CA LEU A 321 16.20 0.02 -5.63
C LEU A 321 16.16 0.71 -7.00
N MET A 322 15.88 -0.06 -8.06
CA MET A 322 15.72 0.42 -9.43
C MET A 322 14.24 0.48 -9.84
N GLY A 323 13.34 0.27 -8.88
CA GLY A 323 11.89 0.33 -9.05
C GLY A 323 11.23 -1.02 -9.27
N VAL A 324 9.90 -1.06 -9.07
CA VAL A 324 9.10 -2.29 -9.16
C VAL A 324 9.20 -2.97 -10.53
N LYS A 325 9.42 -2.20 -11.60
CA LYS A 325 9.58 -2.74 -12.95
C LYS A 325 10.87 -3.54 -13.11
N SER A 326 11.94 -3.12 -12.48
CA SER A 326 13.20 -3.89 -12.40
C SER A 326 12.98 -5.22 -11.66
N THR A 327 12.28 -5.20 -10.52
CA THR A 327 11.92 -6.42 -9.79
C THR A 327 11.08 -7.36 -10.65
N GLU A 328 10.06 -6.82 -11.33
CA GLU A 328 9.22 -7.60 -12.26
C GLU A 328 10.05 -8.27 -13.35
N LYS A 329 10.91 -7.51 -14.04
CA LYS A 329 11.74 -8.04 -15.13
C LYS A 329 12.81 -9.03 -14.65
N THR A 330 13.38 -8.80 -13.48
CA THR A 330 14.33 -9.71 -12.84
C THR A 330 13.66 -11.05 -12.54
N ILE A 331 12.46 -11.05 -11.97
CA ILE A 331 11.69 -12.28 -11.69
C ILE A 331 11.26 -12.97 -13.01
N GLU A 332 10.79 -12.21 -13.99
CA GLU A 332 10.44 -12.77 -15.31
C GLU A 332 11.62 -13.54 -15.93
N LYS A 333 12.83 -12.95 -15.83
CA LYS A 333 14.05 -13.58 -16.32
C LYS A 333 14.42 -14.82 -15.51
N ALA A 334 14.43 -14.73 -14.19
CA ALA A 334 14.83 -15.81 -13.30
C ALA A 334 13.92 -17.04 -13.42
N LEU A 335 12.60 -16.84 -13.56
CA LEU A 335 11.62 -17.92 -13.62
C LEU A 335 11.19 -18.28 -15.06
N GLY A 336 11.54 -17.48 -16.06
CA GLY A 336 11.09 -17.68 -17.45
C GLY A 336 9.57 -17.63 -17.60
N ILE A 337 8.93 -16.66 -16.93
CA ILE A 337 7.48 -16.42 -16.93
C ILE A 337 7.18 -15.01 -17.42
N LYS A 338 5.88 -14.69 -17.54
CA LYS A 338 5.38 -13.35 -17.77
C LYS A 338 4.60 -12.87 -16.55
N ILE A 339 4.84 -11.62 -16.14
CA ILE A 339 4.08 -10.92 -15.12
C ILE A 339 3.23 -9.85 -15.82
N THR A 340 1.94 -9.85 -15.55
CA THR A 340 0.96 -9.00 -16.23
C THR A 340 0.85 -7.64 -15.56
N TYR A 341 0.80 -7.67 -14.22
CA TYR A 341 0.61 -6.48 -13.38
C TYR A 341 1.56 -6.52 -12.18
N ASN A 342 1.76 -5.35 -11.58
CA ASN A 342 2.46 -5.26 -10.31
C ASN A 342 1.68 -4.40 -9.30
N VAL A 343 1.92 -4.67 -8.04
CA VAL A 343 1.41 -3.94 -6.88
C VAL A 343 2.54 -3.78 -5.90
N ARG A 344 2.83 -2.57 -5.47
CA ARG A 344 3.81 -2.27 -4.44
C ARG A 344 3.11 -1.86 -3.16
N ILE A 345 3.58 -2.38 -2.02
CA ILE A 345 3.07 -2.09 -0.67
C ILE A 345 4.23 -1.84 0.28
N ASN A 346 3.97 -1.19 1.41
CA ASN A 346 4.95 -1.02 2.48
C ASN A 346 4.40 -1.45 3.85
N PHE A 347 5.20 -1.37 4.89
CA PHE A 347 4.80 -1.78 6.25
C PHE A 347 3.62 -0.98 6.77
N SER A 348 3.66 0.35 6.66
CA SER A 348 2.53 1.20 7.08
C SER A 348 1.25 0.85 6.33
N SER A 349 1.35 0.50 5.05
CA SER A 349 0.20 0.08 4.24
C SER A 349 -0.44 -1.20 4.78
N VAL A 350 0.38 -2.20 5.16
CA VAL A 350 -0.12 -3.46 5.73
C VAL A 350 -0.82 -3.20 7.07
N VAL A 351 -0.18 -2.44 7.97
CA VAL A 351 -0.76 -2.09 9.28
C VAL A 351 -2.08 -1.36 9.10
N ASN A 352 -2.09 -0.27 8.34
CA ASN A 352 -3.29 0.55 8.14
C ASN A 352 -4.43 -0.24 7.48
N LEU A 353 -4.11 -1.13 6.53
CA LEU A 353 -5.11 -1.94 5.85
C LEU A 353 -5.75 -2.96 6.79
N VAL A 354 -4.94 -3.65 7.61
CA VAL A 354 -5.43 -4.62 8.60
C VAL A 354 -6.29 -3.92 9.66
N ASP A 355 -5.86 -2.77 10.17
CA ASP A 355 -6.60 -2.00 11.18
C ASP A 355 -7.90 -1.42 10.62
N ALA A 356 -7.88 -0.98 9.36
CA ALA A 356 -9.09 -0.51 8.68
C ALA A 356 -10.14 -1.64 8.49
N LEU A 357 -9.69 -2.88 8.39
CA LEU A 357 -10.53 -4.08 8.34
C LEU A 357 -11.03 -4.52 9.73
N ASP A 358 -10.65 -3.82 10.81
CA ASP A 358 -10.90 -4.21 12.20
C ASP A 358 -10.21 -5.53 12.53
N GLY A 359 -8.95 -5.66 12.13
CA GLY A 359 -8.11 -6.84 12.33
C GLY A 359 -8.37 -7.99 11.37
N ILE A 360 -7.49 -8.98 11.42
CA ILE A 360 -7.59 -10.23 10.66
C ILE A 360 -7.54 -11.45 11.58
N ASP A 361 -8.06 -12.59 11.09
CA ASP A 361 -8.09 -13.84 11.84
C ASP A 361 -6.98 -14.77 11.33
N LEU A 362 -6.02 -15.11 12.20
CA LEU A 362 -4.93 -16.07 11.96
C LEU A 362 -5.20 -17.38 12.71
N ASP A 363 -4.99 -18.51 12.03
CA ASP A 363 -5.06 -19.85 12.64
C ASP A 363 -3.64 -20.43 12.69
N ILE A 364 -2.98 -20.28 13.85
CA ILE A 364 -1.59 -20.69 14.08
C ILE A 364 -1.53 -22.18 14.36
N LYS A 365 -0.72 -22.89 13.59
CA LYS A 365 -0.47 -24.33 13.76
C LYS A 365 0.78 -24.56 14.59
N LYS A 366 0.92 -25.79 15.11
CA LYS A 366 2.15 -26.22 15.76
C LYS A 366 3.33 -26.09 14.77
N GLY A 367 4.43 -25.52 15.25
CA GLY A 367 5.57 -25.15 14.41
C GLY A 367 5.48 -23.79 13.71
N GLU A 368 4.36 -23.06 13.89
CA GLU A 368 4.19 -21.68 13.46
C GLU A 368 4.00 -20.73 14.65
N ASP A 369 3.90 -21.29 15.85
CA ASP A 369 3.75 -20.56 17.09
C ASP A 369 5.07 -19.91 17.51
N VAL A 370 4.98 -18.78 18.19
CA VAL A 370 6.11 -17.98 18.64
C VAL A 370 5.77 -17.32 19.98
N ASP A 371 6.71 -17.36 20.92
CA ASP A 371 6.51 -16.80 22.26
C ASP A 371 6.66 -15.28 22.28
N ILE A 372 7.68 -14.77 21.60
CA ILE A 372 7.99 -13.34 21.48
C ILE A 372 8.42 -13.08 20.04
N PHE A 373 7.87 -12.04 19.43
CA PHE A 373 8.35 -11.57 18.13
C PHE A 373 9.72 -10.87 18.28
N TYR A 374 10.74 -11.36 17.60
CA TYR A 374 12.07 -10.74 17.63
C TYR A 374 12.06 -9.35 17.00
N VAL A 375 11.24 -9.13 15.99
CA VAL A 375 11.18 -7.86 15.25
C VAL A 375 10.72 -6.66 16.08
N ASN A 376 10.04 -6.86 17.21
CA ASN A 376 9.54 -5.75 18.05
C ASN A 376 9.42 -6.11 19.54
N SER A 377 9.97 -7.24 19.96
CA SER A 377 9.95 -7.74 21.34
C SER A 377 8.55 -7.84 21.98
N GLN A 378 7.50 -7.88 21.17
CA GLN A 378 6.13 -8.04 21.65
C GLN A 378 5.76 -9.51 21.85
N PRO A 379 4.75 -9.81 22.69
CA PRO A 379 4.24 -11.16 22.82
C PRO A 379 3.84 -11.76 21.49
N GLY A 380 4.27 -13.00 21.24
CA GLY A 380 3.98 -13.74 20.03
C GLY A 380 2.59 -14.37 20.01
N LEU A 381 2.40 -15.36 19.14
CA LEU A 381 1.12 -16.04 18.92
C LEU A 381 1.27 -17.54 19.22
N SER A 382 0.50 -18.02 20.19
CA SER A 382 0.41 -19.45 20.51
C SER A 382 -0.41 -20.22 19.47
N VAL A 383 -0.33 -21.57 19.51
CA VAL A 383 -1.18 -22.42 18.68
C VAL A 383 -2.67 -22.10 18.89
N GLY A 384 -3.42 -21.93 17.82
CA GLY A 384 -4.85 -21.65 17.83
C GLY A 384 -5.28 -20.50 16.94
N LYS A 385 -6.52 -20.04 17.16
CA LYS A 385 -7.10 -18.93 16.41
C LYS A 385 -6.91 -17.63 17.15
N HIS A 386 -6.36 -16.65 16.47
CA HIS A 386 -6.11 -15.30 16.99
C HIS A 386 -6.77 -14.27 16.07
N HIS A 387 -7.35 -13.25 16.67
CA HIS A 387 -7.75 -12.04 15.99
C HIS A 387 -6.70 -10.98 16.29
N VAL A 388 -6.00 -10.51 15.25
CA VAL A 388 -4.81 -9.66 15.39
C VAL A 388 -5.01 -8.33 14.67
N ASP A 389 -4.41 -7.28 15.22
CA ASP A 389 -4.30 -5.94 14.63
C ASP A 389 -3.19 -5.87 13.57
N GLY A 390 -2.97 -4.68 13.01
CA GLY A 390 -2.00 -4.47 11.96
C GLY A 390 -0.56 -4.68 12.39
N GLU A 391 -0.18 -4.18 13.56
CA GLU A 391 1.19 -4.33 14.10
C GLU A 391 1.52 -5.79 14.39
N THR A 392 0.62 -6.51 15.03
CA THR A 392 0.79 -7.95 15.30
C THR A 392 0.84 -8.77 14.01
N ALA A 393 -0.01 -8.43 13.02
CA ALA A 393 0.00 -9.09 11.72
C ALA A 393 1.31 -8.85 10.96
N LEU A 394 1.83 -7.61 11.03
CA LEU A 394 3.12 -7.25 10.43
C LEU A 394 4.28 -7.96 11.13
N ALA A 395 4.31 -7.96 12.48
CA ALA A 395 5.33 -8.65 13.26
C ALA A 395 5.36 -10.15 12.92
N PHE A 396 4.21 -10.81 12.85
CA PHE A 396 4.11 -12.21 12.44
C PHE A 396 4.60 -12.45 11.01
N ALA A 397 4.30 -11.54 10.08
CA ALA A 397 4.74 -11.64 8.68
C ALA A 397 6.26 -11.42 8.50
N ARG A 398 6.92 -10.78 9.47
CA ARG A 398 8.35 -10.48 9.45
C ARG A 398 9.18 -11.46 10.27
N GLU A 399 8.52 -12.20 11.18
CA GLU A 399 9.21 -13.10 12.10
C GLU A 399 9.94 -14.24 11.37
N ARG A 400 11.20 -14.46 11.71
CA ARG A 400 12.05 -15.53 11.18
C ARG A 400 12.93 -16.16 12.24
N HIS A 401 13.41 -15.40 13.23
CA HIS A 401 14.37 -15.84 14.22
C HIS A 401 13.81 -16.84 15.23
N ALA A 402 12.50 -16.82 15.44
CA ALA A 402 11.81 -17.78 16.28
C ALA A 402 11.66 -19.18 15.65
N TYR A 403 12.16 -19.37 14.44
CA TYR A 403 11.92 -20.60 13.67
C TYR A 403 13.22 -21.25 13.21
N ALA A 404 13.33 -22.58 13.35
CA ALA A 404 14.44 -23.34 12.82
C ALA A 404 14.57 -23.22 11.28
N ASP A 405 13.44 -23.04 10.61
CA ASP A 405 13.32 -22.89 9.15
C ASP A 405 13.50 -21.43 8.67
N GLY A 406 13.72 -20.52 9.62
CA GLY A 406 14.11 -19.13 9.38
C GLY A 406 13.27 -18.41 8.31
N ASP A 407 13.94 -17.97 7.27
CA ASP A 407 13.32 -17.21 6.17
C ASP A 407 12.20 -17.98 5.45
N ASN A 408 12.30 -19.30 5.36
CA ASN A 408 11.24 -20.12 4.77
C ASN A 408 9.92 -20.03 5.55
N GLN A 409 10.00 -19.93 6.88
CA GLN A 409 8.80 -19.71 7.69
C GLN A 409 8.26 -18.30 7.52
N ARG A 410 9.11 -17.29 7.45
CA ARG A 410 8.68 -15.91 7.15
C ARG A 410 7.87 -15.84 5.86
N VAL A 411 8.32 -16.47 4.81
CA VAL A 411 7.60 -16.56 3.53
C VAL A 411 6.21 -17.19 3.71
N ARG A 412 6.09 -18.28 4.49
CA ARG A 412 4.80 -18.91 4.80
C ARG A 412 3.90 -18.01 5.65
N ASN A 413 4.47 -17.28 6.61
CA ASN A 413 3.75 -16.30 7.41
C ASN A 413 3.18 -15.16 6.54
N GLN A 414 3.94 -14.63 5.61
CA GLN A 414 3.48 -13.61 4.64
C GLN A 414 2.30 -14.13 3.81
N GLN A 415 2.37 -15.36 3.31
CA GLN A 415 1.25 -15.98 2.58
C GLN A 415 0.02 -16.14 3.47
N LYS A 416 0.21 -16.50 4.75
CA LYS A 416 -0.89 -16.66 5.72
C LYS A 416 -1.57 -15.33 6.02
N VAL A 417 -0.80 -14.27 6.26
CA VAL A 417 -1.31 -12.90 6.48
C VAL A 417 -2.05 -12.41 5.23
N PHE A 418 -1.47 -12.56 4.05
CA PHE A 418 -2.13 -12.19 2.80
C PHE A 418 -3.48 -12.90 2.63
N LYS A 419 -3.51 -14.21 2.86
CA LYS A 419 -4.74 -15.02 2.80
C LYS A 419 -5.78 -14.56 3.82
N ALA A 420 -5.37 -14.20 5.03
CA ALA A 420 -6.26 -13.69 6.07
C ALA A 420 -6.85 -12.32 5.71
N ILE A 421 -6.03 -11.40 5.17
CA ILE A 421 -6.49 -10.10 4.64
C ILE A 421 -7.53 -10.33 3.53
N PHE A 422 -7.21 -11.19 2.55
CA PHE A 422 -8.13 -11.51 1.46
C PHE A 422 -9.47 -12.05 1.98
N ASN A 423 -9.45 -13.03 2.89
CA ASN A 423 -10.66 -13.59 3.48
C ASN A 423 -11.47 -12.53 4.24
N ARG A 424 -10.81 -11.58 4.89
CA ARG A 424 -11.47 -10.48 5.60
C ARG A 424 -12.16 -9.52 4.64
N ILE A 425 -11.51 -9.17 3.52
CA ILE A 425 -12.06 -8.31 2.47
C ILE A 425 -13.34 -8.91 1.86
N VAL A 426 -13.34 -10.20 1.56
CA VAL A 426 -14.52 -10.88 0.98
C VAL A 426 -15.60 -11.23 2.00
N SER A 427 -15.41 -10.90 3.28
CA SER A 427 -16.35 -11.22 4.36
C SER A 427 -17.45 -10.17 4.52
N PRO A 428 -18.64 -10.51 5.07
CA PRO A 428 -19.69 -9.53 5.36
C PRO A 428 -19.28 -8.42 6.34
N LYS A 429 -18.27 -8.66 7.19
CA LYS A 429 -17.73 -7.67 8.14
C LYS A 429 -17.11 -6.47 7.44
N MET A 430 -16.67 -6.63 6.20
CA MET A 430 -16.14 -5.55 5.36
C MET A 430 -17.16 -4.41 5.20
N ILE A 431 -18.46 -4.69 5.13
CA ILE A 431 -19.50 -3.68 4.90
C ILE A 431 -19.52 -2.61 6.01
N THR A 432 -19.29 -3.01 7.27
CA THR A 432 -19.29 -2.08 8.41
C THR A 432 -18.06 -1.18 8.45
N ASN A 433 -16.93 -1.67 7.94
CA ASN A 433 -15.65 -0.98 7.96
C ASN A 433 -15.27 -0.36 6.61
N TYR A 434 -16.18 -0.42 5.64
CA TYR A 434 -15.92 -0.02 4.25
C TYR A 434 -15.30 1.38 4.13
N GLY A 435 -15.80 2.35 4.87
CA GLY A 435 -15.29 3.72 4.81
C GLY A 435 -13.80 3.81 5.20
N LYS A 436 -13.43 3.19 6.32
CA LYS A 436 -12.04 3.14 6.80
C LYS A 436 -11.15 2.35 5.84
N PHE A 437 -11.68 1.22 5.35
CA PHE A 437 -10.97 0.39 4.39
C PHE A 437 -10.66 1.15 3.10
N MET A 438 -11.63 1.91 2.55
CA MET A 438 -11.40 2.70 1.34
C MET A 438 -10.39 3.84 1.56
N ASP A 439 -10.35 4.45 2.76
CA ASP A 439 -9.33 5.45 3.11
C ASP A 439 -7.93 4.82 3.17
N ALA A 440 -7.80 3.69 3.85
CA ALA A 440 -6.54 2.97 3.93
C ALA A 440 -6.09 2.47 2.54
N LEU A 441 -7.03 1.95 1.75
CA LEU A 441 -6.76 1.44 0.40
C LEU A 441 -6.22 2.53 -0.53
N ALA A 442 -6.74 3.76 -0.40
CA ALA A 442 -6.33 4.89 -1.23
C ALA A 442 -4.83 5.19 -1.17
N VAL A 443 -4.17 4.86 -0.06
CA VAL A 443 -2.74 5.13 0.17
C VAL A 443 -1.90 3.86 0.36
N ALA A 444 -2.55 2.67 0.32
CA ALA A 444 -1.90 1.42 0.69
C ALA A 444 -1.01 0.84 -0.39
N PHE A 445 -1.20 1.16 -1.66
CA PHE A 445 -0.42 0.55 -2.74
C PHE A 445 -0.31 1.43 -3.98
N ASP A 446 0.75 1.16 -4.71
CA ASP A 446 1.04 1.66 -6.04
C ASP A 446 0.92 0.49 -7.04
N THR A 447 0.31 0.72 -8.21
CA THR A 447 0.03 -0.36 -9.16
C THR A 447 -0.06 0.17 -10.60
N ASN A 448 0.27 -0.71 -11.55
CA ASN A 448 0.04 -0.48 -12.97
C ASN A 448 -1.31 -1.02 -13.50
N LEU A 449 -2.17 -1.52 -12.60
CA LEU A 449 -3.56 -1.82 -12.94
C LEU A 449 -4.33 -0.51 -13.21
N SER A 450 -5.04 -0.45 -14.31
CA SER A 450 -5.91 0.68 -14.61
C SER A 450 -7.21 0.64 -13.76
N GLY A 451 -7.83 1.81 -13.53
CA GLY A 451 -9.12 1.89 -12.84
C GLY A 451 -10.22 1.06 -13.51
N ASP A 452 -10.19 0.97 -14.85
CA ASP A 452 -11.12 0.14 -15.61
C ASP A 452 -10.93 -1.36 -15.34
N GLU A 453 -9.69 -1.84 -15.22
CA GLU A 453 -9.39 -3.23 -14.91
C GLU A 453 -9.79 -3.57 -13.49
N ILE A 454 -9.45 -2.71 -12.53
CA ILE A 454 -9.88 -2.86 -11.14
C ILE A 454 -11.42 -2.90 -11.06
N SER A 455 -12.09 -1.97 -11.72
CA SER A 455 -13.56 -1.92 -11.77
C SER A 455 -14.17 -3.18 -12.40
N LYS A 456 -13.58 -3.69 -13.49
CA LYS A 456 -14.03 -4.94 -14.14
C LYS A 456 -13.86 -6.15 -13.23
N PHE A 457 -12.74 -6.23 -12.50
CA PHE A 457 -12.49 -7.35 -11.58
C PHE A 457 -13.43 -7.30 -10.37
N VAL A 458 -13.62 -6.13 -9.76
CA VAL A 458 -14.60 -5.93 -8.67
C VAL A 458 -16.02 -6.28 -9.13
N LYS A 459 -16.38 -5.88 -10.35
CA LYS A 459 -17.68 -6.25 -10.94
C LYS A 459 -17.84 -7.75 -11.14
N TYR A 460 -16.77 -8.43 -11.54
CA TYR A 460 -16.75 -9.89 -11.63
C TYR A 460 -16.98 -10.54 -10.27
N GLU A 461 -16.31 -10.07 -9.21
CA GLU A 461 -16.49 -10.55 -7.83
C GLU A 461 -17.94 -10.40 -7.36
N LEU A 462 -18.51 -9.19 -7.52
CA LEU A 462 -19.88 -8.91 -7.09
C LEU A 462 -20.94 -9.70 -7.87
N ASN A 463 -20.66 -10.07 -9.13
CA ASN A 463 -21.58 -10.83 -9.97
C ASN A 463 -21.57 -12.32 -9.68
N ASN A 464 -20.39 -12.88 -9.48
CA ASN A 464 -20.19 -14.31 -9.50
C ASN A 464 -19.96 -14.87 -8.08
N MET A 465 -19.50 -14.02 -7.13
CA MET A 465 -19.12 -14.41 -5.75
C MET A 465 -18.36 -15.74 -5.77
N PRO A 466 -17.26 -15.84 -6.53
CA PRO A 466 -16.58 -17.10 -6.72
C PRO A 466 -16.00 -17.62 -5.41
N ASN A 467 -16.08 -18.91 -5.18
CA ASN A 467 -15.31 -19.55 -4.12
C ASN A 467 -13.86 -19.69 -4.62
N TRP A 468 -12.99 -18.81 -4.18
CA TRP A 468 -11.58 -18.86 -4.55
C TRP A 468 -10.89 -20.05 -3.88
N ASN A 469 -10.29 -20.92 -4.71
CA ASN A 469 -9.33 -21.93 -4.28
C ASN A 469 -7.94 -21.29 -4.24
N ILE A 470 -7.42 -21.05 -3.04
CA ILE A 470 -6.10 -20.43 -2.84
C ILE A 470 -5.08 -21.53 -2.61
N GLU A 471 -4.19 -21.70 -3.57
CA GLU A 471 -3.06 -22.62 -3.56
C GLU A 471 -1.77 -21.84 -3.23
N SER A 472 -0.78 -22.49 -2.62
CA SER A 472 0.47 -21.86 -2.20
C SER A 472 1.67 -22.67 -2.64
N TYR A 473 2.73 -21.97 -3.03
CA TYR A 473 4.05 -22.50 -3.31
C TYR A 473 5.11 -21.50 -2.86
N ALA A 474 6.24 -21.96 -2.38
CA ALA A 474 7.39 -21.14 -2.05
C ALA A 474 8.64 -21.71 -2.71
N ILE A 475 9.45 -20.86 -3.31
CA ILE A 475 10.80 -21.24 -3.75
C ILE A 475 11.65 -21.27 -2.48
N VAL A 476 12.29 -22.41 -2.23
CA VAL A 476 13.19 -22.64 -1.11
C VAL A 476 14.54 -23.06 -1.68
N ALA A 477 15.62 -22.56 -1.15
CA ALA A 477 16.97 -22.93 -1.59
C ALA A 477 17.99 -22.74 -0.46
N GLU A 478 19.18 -23.24 -0.67
CA GLU A 478 20.23 -23.22 0.34
C GLU A 478 20.90 -21.87 0.48
N PRO A 479 21.31 -21.47 1.69
CA PRO A 479 22.16 -20.30 1.89
C PRO A 479 23.48 -20.41 1.15
N ASP A 480 23.99 -19.29 0.64
CA ASP A 480 25.26 -19.19 -0.05
C ASP A 480 25.93 -17.83 0.25
N TYR A 481 27.15 -17.62 -0.20
CA TYR A 481 27.91 -16.39 0.00
C TYR A 481 28.50 -15.92 -1.32
N GLN A 482 27.91 -14.89 -1.92
CA GLN A 482 28.22 -14.45 -3.28
C GLN A 482 28.50 -12.95 -3.34
N PHE A 483 29.21 -12.53 -4.40
CA PHE A 483 29.45 -11.13 -4.70
C PHE A 483 28.17 -10.44 -5.19
N CYS A 484 27.74 -9.38 -4.50
CA CYS A 484 26.54 -8.61 -4.83
C CYS A 484 26.91 -7.31 -5.54
N TYR A 485 26.28 -7.08 -6.70
CA TYR A 485 26.59 -5.94 -7.57
C TYR A 485 26.32 -4.58 -6.90
N GLN A 486 25.18 -4.43 -6.20
CA GLN A 486 24.80 -3.13 -5.61
C GLN A 486 25.69 -2.72 -4.42
N SER A 487 26.07 -3.68 -3.60
CA SER A 487 26.97 -3.44 -2.47
C SER A 487 28.45 -3.49 -2.85
N GLN A 488 28.79 -4.00 -4.06
CA GLN A 488 30.16 -4.27 -4.50
C GLN A 488 30.96 -5.10 -3.50
N SER A 489 30.27 -5.99 -2.79
CA SER A 489 30.86 -6.83 -1.74
C SER A 489 30.24 -8.22 -1.72
N TYR A 490 30.92 -9.15 -1.04
CA TYR A 490 30.36 -10.47 -0.79
C TYR A 490 29.34 -10.39 0.35
N ALA A 491 28.20 -11.05 0.17
CA ALA A 491 27.13 -11.08 1.16
C ALA A 491 26.45 -12.46 1.20
N SER A 492 25.77 -12.75 2.31
CA SER A 492 24.88 -13.91 2.41
C SER A 492 23.73 -13.77 1.43
N VAL A 493 23.48 -14.81 0.67
CA VAL A 493 22.43 -14.90 -0.35
C VAL A 493 21.73 -16.27 -0.25
N VAL A 494 20.63 -16.42 -0.99
CA VAL A 494 19.99 -17.72 -1.19
C VAL A 494 20.27 -18.16 -2.62
N ALA A 495 20.94 -19.30 -2.78
CA ALA A 495 21.38 -19.81 -4.08
C ALA A 495 20.20 -20.06 -5.02
N GLN A 496 20.41 -19.83 -6.29
CA GLN A 496 19.37 -20.13 -7.30
C GLN A 496 19.13 -21.65 -7.40
N ASN A 497 17.86 -22.05 -7.39
CA ASN A 497 17.47 -23.46 -7.49
C ASN A 497 16.62 -23.69 -8.75
N ASP A 498 17.26 -24.18 -9.80
CA ASP A 498 16.62 -24.40 -11.10
C ASP A 498 15.46 -25.41 -11.05
N VAL A 499 15.54 -26.40 -10.17
CA VAL A 499 14.45 -27.38 -10.01
C VAL A 499 13.21 -26.70 -9.47
N MET A 500 13.36 -25.89 -8.42
CA MET A 500 12.24 -25.15 -7.84
C MET A 500 11.71 -24.06 -8.77
N ASN A 501 12.59 -23.41 -9.54
CA ASN A 501 12.18 -22.44 -10.57
C ASN A 501 11.32 -23.09 -11.64
N GLU A 502 11.72 -24.24 -12.14
CA GLU A 502 10.93 -25.00 -13.13
C GLU A 502 9.59 -25.50 -12.55
N VAL A 503 9.56 -25.92 -11.28
CA VAL A 503 8.31 -26.28 -10.60
C VAL A 503 7.41 -25.06 -10.47
N ALA A 504 7.92 -23.92 -10.00
CA ALA A 504 7.17 -22.66 -9.91
C ALA A 504 6.58 -22.28 -11.26
N LYS A 505 7.39 -22.27 -12.32
CA LYS A 505 6.96 -22.00 -13.69
C LYS A 505 5.84 -22.93 -14.16
N LYS A 506 6.00 -24.24 -13.96
CA LYS A 506 4.98 -25.23 -14.34
C LYS A 506 3.68 -25.05 -13.57
N LYS A 507 3.75 -24.75 -12.26
CA LYS A 507 2.57 -24.47 -11.41
C LYS A 507 1.83 -23.22 -11.89
N ILE A 508 2.55 -22.12 -12.14
CA ILE A 508 2.02 -20.88 -12.71
C ILE A 508 1.33 -21.17 -14.05
N GLN A 509 2.01 -21.87 -14.97
CA GLN A 509 1.46 -22.24 -16.27
C GLN A 509 0.24 -23.15 -16.18
N ALA A 510 0.19 -24.06 -15.18
CA ALA A 510 -0.97 -24.91 -14.95
C ALA A 510 -2.20 -24.06 -14.61
N VAL A 511 -2.07 -23.11 -13.66
CA VAL A 511 -3.16 -22.24 -13.28
C VAL A 511 -3.59 -21.31 -14.41
N LEU A 512 -2.64 -20.73 -15.16
CA LEU A 512 -2.95 -19.93 -16.35
C LEU A 512 -3.73 -20.74 -17.41
N LYS A 513 -3.50 -22.04 -17.51
CA LYS A 513 -4.23 -22.97 -18.40
C LYS A 513 -5.50 -23.57 -17.77
N GLY A 514 -5.92 -23.11 -16.60
CA GLY A 514 -7.14 -23.56 -15.93
C GLY A 514 -7.02 -24.91 -15.20
N LYS A 515 -5.81 -25.33 -14.85
CA LYS A 515 -5.53 -26.53 -14.04
C LYS A 515 -5.10 -26.12 -12.63
N SER A 516 -5.33 -26.99 -11.63
CA SER A 516 -4.77 -26.80 -10.30
C SER A 516 -3.24 -26.94 -10.32
N SER A 517 -2.53 -26.10 -9.56
CA SER A 517 -1.08 -26.20 -9.38
C SER A 517 -0.65 -27.50 -8.68
N THR A 518 -1.58 -28.14 -7.94
CA THR A 518 -1.34 -29.42 -7.25
C THR A 518 -1.13 -30.59 -8.23
N THR A 519 -1.49 -30.43 -9.50
CA THR A 519 -1.22 -31.43 -10.55
C THR A 519 0.24 -31.47 -10.99
N VAL A 520 1.05 -30.52 -10.55
CA VAL A 520 2.48 -30.43 -10.85
C VAL A 520 3.25 -31.05 -9.69
N GLU A 521 3.99 -32.12 -9.98
CA GLU A 521 4.89 -32.78 -9.02
C GLU A 521 6.05 -31.84 -8.65
N ASP A 522 6.46 -31.90 -7.38
CA ASP A 522 7.61 -31.18 -6.86
C ASP A 522 8.73 -32.19 -6.49
N PRO A 523 9.71 -32.38 -7.37
CA PRO A 523 10.82 -33.32 -7.13
C PRO A 523 11.93 -32.70 -6.28
N SER A 524 11.81 -31.45 -5.82
CA SER A 524 12.87 -30.76 -5.07
C SER A 524 13.20 -31.42 -3.73
N GLY A 525 12.26 -32.14 -3.15
CA GLY A 525 12.37 -32.72 -1.80
C GLY A 525 12.12 -31.70 -0.67
N TYR A 526 11.92 -30.42 -0.97
CA TYR A 526 11.61 -29.41 0.02
C TYR A 526 10.16 -29.47 0.50
N SER A 527 9.97 -29.38 1.81
CA SER A 527 8.63 -29.32 2.38
C SER A 527 8.03 -27.92 2.25
N GLN A 528 6.80 -27.85 1.73
CA GLN A 528 6.02 -26.60 1.68
C GLN A 528 5.28 -26.31 3.03
N LYS A 529 5.47 -27.17 4.03
CA LYS A 529 4.88 -27.03 5.38
C LYS A 529 5.99 -27.10 6.41
N PRO A 530 5.89 -26.31 7.50
CA PRO A 530 6.84 -26.42 8.61
C PRO A 530 6.72 -27.80 9.29
N SER A 531 7.81 -28.27 9.89
CA SER A 531 7.76 -29.36 10.86
C SER A 531 7.03 -28.91 12.14
N GLU A 532 6.56 -29.85 12.95
CA GLU A 532 5.96 -29.53 14.25
C GLU A 532 6.97 -28.93 15.24
N ASP A 533 8.26 -29.20 15.03
CA ASP A 533 9.36 -28.75 15.88
C ASP A 533 10.04 -27.49 15.30
N ASN A 534 9.42 -26.81 14.33
CA ASN A 534 9.98 -25.62 13.69
C ASN A 534 10.00 -24.40 14.61
N ALA A 535 9.05 -24.31 15.56
CA ALA A 535 9.06 -23.26 16.58
C ALA A 535 10.09 -23.63 17.66
N VAL A 536 11.20 -22.91 17.69
CA VAL A 536 12.30 -23.20 18.63
C VAL A 536 12.21 -22.43 19.93
N GLY A 537 11.22 -21.55 20.07
CA GLY A 537 11.04 -20.70 21.25
C GLY A 537 12.18 -19.69 21.43
N ASN A 538 11.99 -18.73 22.33
CA ASN A 538 13.00 -17.71 22.65
C ASN A 538 13.87 -18.20 23.82
N THR A 539 14.56 -19.32 23.68
CA THR A 539 15.42 -19.88 24.73
C THR A 539 16.83 -19.30 24.67
N GLU A 540 17.59 -19.40 25.79
CA GLU A 540 19.00 -19.02 25.84
C GLU A 540 19.84 -19.75 24.79
N GLU A 541 19.39 -20.91 24.32
CA GLU A 541 20.01 -21.69 23.25
C GLU A 541 19.92 -20.99 21.90
N LEU A 542 18.84 -20.25 21.61
CA LEU A 542 18.70 -19.41 20.42
C LEU A 542 19.59 -18.17 20.47
N GLN A 543 19.79 -17.61 21.66
CA GLN A 543 20.73 -16.51 21.84
C GLN A 543 22.16 -17.00 21.59
N SER A 544 22.50 -18.25 21.91
CA SER A 544 23.78 -18.85 21.59
C SER A 544 23.92 -19.24 20.11
N MET A 545 22.85 -19.73 19.48
CA MET A 545 22.82 -20.01 18.03
C MET A 545 22.83 -18.71 17.21
N GLY A 546 22.17 -17.66 17.70
CA GLY A 546 22.26 -16.32 17.12
C GLY A 546 23.68 -15.80 17.16
N ALA A 547 24.37 -15.97 18.28
CA ALA A 547 25.76 -15.53 18.44
C ALA A 547 26.75 -16.34 17.59
N GLU A 548 26.49 -17.61 17.30
CA GLU A 548 27.32 -18.41 16.38
C GLU A 548 26.99 -18.16 14.90
N ASN A 549 25.73 -17.81 14.58
CA ASN A 549 25.32 -17.39 13.24
C ASN A 549 25.51 -15.88 13.00
N GLU A 550 25.73 -15.06 14.03
CA GLU A 550 26.08 -13.63 13.92
C GLU A 550 27.36 -13.36 13.14
N GLN A 551 28.17 -14.41 12.84
CA GLN A 551 29.27 -14.28 11.88
C GLN A 551 28.82 -14.37 10.41
N SER A 552 27.55 -14.69 10.11
CA SER A 552 27.08 -14.82 8.72
C SER A 552 25.72 -14.16 8.39
N ASP A 553 24.93 -13.71 9.38
CA ASP A 553 23.61 -13.12 9.12
C ASP A 553 23.32 -11.96 10.09
N TYR A 554 23.79 -10.76 9.73
CA TYR A 554 23.35 -9.53 10.41
C TYR A 554 21.95 -9.13 9.93
N ASP A 555 20.95 -9.60 10.64
CA ASP A 555 19.62 -8.99 10.61
C ASP A 555 19.47 -8.06 11.81
N TYR A 556 19.03 -6.88 11.53
CA TYR A 556 18.95 -5.81 12.51
C TYR A 556 17.78 -6.01 13.46
N ASP A 557 18.12 -6.19 14.74
CA ASP A 557 17.28 -5.76 15.84
C ASP A 557 17.11 -4.24 15.75
N TYR A 558 15.88 -3.82 15.50
CA TYR A 558 15.46 -2.45 15.73
C TYR A 558 15.30 -2.29 17.24
N ASP A 559 16.44 -2.09 17.94
CA ASP A 559 16.43 -1.82 19.37
C ASP A 559 15.69 -0.50 19.63
N GLN A 560 14.59 -0.58 20.36
CA GLN A 560 13.79 0.54 20.85
C GLN A 560 14.53 1.36 21.94
N SER A 561 15.82 1.52 21.87
CA SER A 561 16.53 2.45 22.73
C SER A 561 16.77 3.82 22.06
N TYR A 562 15.76 4.37 21.42
CA TYR A 562 15.74 5.81 21.12
C TYR A 562 14.87 6.52 22.16
N GLU A 563 15.44 6.78 23.33
CA GLU A 563 15.08 7.95 24.11
C GLU A 563 15.44 9.22 23.30
N ASP A 564 14.41 10.01 23.03
CA ASP A 564 14.43 11.41 22.65
C ASP A 564 15.74 11.95 22.03
N THR A 565 15.91 11.80 20.73
CA THR A 565 16.67 12.80 19.96
C THR A 565 15.83 13.20 18.75
N ASP A 566 15.52 14.47 18.70
CA ASP A 566 14.79 15.21 17.68
C ASP A 566 14.85 14.58 16.28
N TYR A 567 13.93 13.68 16.00
CA TYR A 567 13.69 13.19 14.64
C TYR A 567 12.86 14.26 13.94
N TYR A 568 13.48 14.96 13.01
CA TYR A 568 12.82 15.91 12.13
C TYR A 568 11.74 15.16 11.35
N ASN A 569 10.49 15.39 11.72
CA ASN A 569 9.32 14.88 11.02
C ASN A 569 9.07 15.79 9.81
N PRO A 570 9.14 15.31 8.57
CA PRO A 570 8.84 16.13 7.40
C PRO A 570 7.40 16.66 7.34
N ASP A 571 6.50 16.10 8.14
CA ASP A 571 5.08 16.47 8.13
C ASP A 571 4.78 17.79 8.88
N ASP A 572 5.74 18.36 9.63
CA ASP A 572 5.52 19.62 10.37
C ASP A 572 5.67 20.89 9.50
N GLN A 573 6.00 20.78 8.21
CA GLN A 573 6.16 21.96 7.32
C GLN A 573 4.97 22.30 6.43
N TYR A 574 3.84 21.59 6.52
CA TYR A 574 2.71 21.83 5.59
C TYR A 574 1.50 22.57 6.15
N TYR A 575 1.58 23.14 7.37
CA TYR A 575 0.54 24.02 7.89
C TYR A 575 1.12 25.31 8.48
N GLN A 576 1.61 26.20 7.63
CA GLN A 576 1.53 27.62 7.88
C GLN A 576 0.62 28.23 6.82
N GLU A 577 -0.60 28.52 7.22
CA GLU A 577 -1.51 29.40 6.52
C GLU A 577 -0.86 30.79 6.49
N ASP A 578 -0.41 31.20 5.32
CA ASP A 578 -0.13 32.60 5.04
C ASP A 578 -1.45 33.35 4.97
N THR A 579 -1.84 33.98 6.10
CA THR A 579 -2.83 35.04 6.13
C THR A 579 -2.20 36.24 5.47
N TYR A 580 -2.52 36.52 4.22
CA TYR A 580 -2.25 37.78 3.56
C TYR A 580 -3.20 38.85 4.15
N GLU A 581 -2.67 39.75 4.97
CA GLU A 581 -3.30 41.04 5.24
C GLU A 581 -3.24 41.86 3.94
N GLU A 582 -4.43 42.21 3.44
CA GLU A 582 -4.59 43.31 2.48
C GLU A 582 -4.17 44.61 3.17
N SER A 583 -3.06 45.21 2.73
CA SER A 583 -2.76 46.61 3.02
C SER A 583 -2.89 47.41 1.73
N ASP A 584 -3.89 48.33 1.80
CA ASP A 584 -4.15 49.44 0.90
C ASP A 584 -2.89 50.12 0.37
N TYR A 585 -2.85 50.36 -0.93
CA TYR A 585 -2.17 51.51 -1.52
C TYR A 585 -3.07 52.19 -2.55
N GLN A 586 -3.28 53.48 -2.25
CA GLN A 586 -3.84 54.50 -3.13
C GLN A 586 -3.02 54.66 -4.43
#